data_0acf295d76ff56eebf9956020bff7f43
#
_entry.id   0acf295d76ff56eebf9956020bff7f43
#
_cell.length_a   1.000
_cell.length_b   1.000
_cell.length_c   1.000
_cell.angle_alpha   90.00
_cell.angle_beta   90.00
_cell.angle_gamma   90.00
#
_symmetry.space_group_name_H-M   'P 1'
#
loop_
_entity.id
_entity.type
_entity.pdbx_description
1 polymer ?
#
loop_
_entity_poly.entity_id
_entity_poly.type
_entity_poly.pdbx_seq_one_letter_code
_entity_poly.pdbx_strand_id
1 'polypeptide(L)'
;MHQIRFVIIDSNILVCLGLQHLICDLLPMAEVVICRSYEELAMQEDADFLHYFVSSRIYFEHTKFFRDHPKKSIVLVNGDMMISGVNTLNVCQSQQALVKEIMSLQRKGHGHAITMARNAEKAPLLLSAREIEVAVLLCKGLKSKEIADSLCISSTTVMTHRKNIMEKLHARSLADVLLYCVVNGMV
;
A
#
# COMPACT_ATOMS: atom_id res chain seq x y z
N MET A 1 -22.29 -14.43 -19.34
CA MET A 1 -22.12 -13.90 -17.98
C MET A 1 -20.63 -13.70 -17.76
N HIS A 2 -20.16 -12.45 -17.54
CA HIS A 2 -18.75 -12.24 -17.20
C HIS A 2 -18.52 -12.80 -15.79
N GLN A 3 -17.67 -13.81 -15.70
CA GLN A 3 -17.25 -14.41 -14.44
C GLN A 3 -16.38 -13.39 -13.69
N ILE A 4 -16.71 -13.08 -12.44
CA ILE A 4 -15.91 -12.18 -11.61
C ILE A 4 -14.61 -12.90 -11.25
N ARG A 5 -13.47 -12.36 -11.67
CA ARG A 5 -12.14 -12.94 -11.44
C ARG A 5 -11.28 -12.03 -10.58
N PHE A 6 -10.67 -12.62 -9.58
CA PHE A 6 -9.68 -11.97 -8.72
C PHE A 6 -8.34 -12.68 -8.86
N VAL A 7 -7.25 -11.97 -8.61
CA VAL A 7 -5.93 -12.60 -8.48
C VAL A 7 -5.26 -12.15 -7.19
N ILE A 8 -4.63 -13.09 -6.52
CA ILE A 8 -3.80 -12.87 -5.33
C ILE A 8 -2.36 -13.15 -5.73
N ILE A 9 -1.48 -12.16 -5.52
CA ILE A 9 -0.07 -12.23 -5.94
C ILE A 9 0.80 -12.07 -4.69
N ASP A 10 1.17 -13.20 -4.09
CA ASP A 10 2.01 -13.24 -2.89
C ASP A 10 2.79 -14.56 -2.81
N SER A 11 4.04 -14.50 -2.40
CA SER A 11 4.86 -15.68 -2.13
C SER A 11 4.44 -16.44 -0.87
N ASN A 12 3.69 -15.80 0.04
CA ASN A 12 3.17 -16.40 1.26
C ASN A 12 1.85 -17.14 0.99
N ILE A 13 1.95 -18.45 0.83
CA ILE A 13 0.79 -19.31 0.52
C ILE A 13 -0.31 -19.27 1.58
N LEU A 14 0.02 -19.05 2.86
CA LEU A 14 -1.00 -18.98 3.92
C LEU A 14 -1.86 -17.71 3.78
N VAL A 15 -1.25 -16.58 3.42
CA VAL A 15 -1.98 -15.34 3.09
C VAL A 15 -2.87 -15.57 1.88
N CYS A 16 -2.35 -16.20 0.83
CA CYS A 16 -3.11 -16.51 -0.38
C CYS A 16 -4.34 -17.36 -0.08
N LEU A 17 -4.16 -18.48 0.61
CA LEU A 17 -5.25 -19.40 0.94
C LEU A 17 -6.28 -18.77 1.89
N GLY A 18 -5.83 -18.03 2.89
CA GLY A 18 -6.71 -17.32 3.81
C GLY A 18 -7.56 -16.26 3.11
N LEU A 19 -6.95 -15.45 2.25
CA LEU A 19 -7.65 -14.43 1.49
C LEU A 19 -8.58 -15.03 0.42
N GLN A 20 -8.14 -16.10 -0.26
CA GLN A 20 -8.98 -16.86 -1.20
C GLN A 20 -10.24 -17.38 -0.51
N HIS A 21 -10.09 -18.02 0.66
CA HIS A 21 -11.23 -18.53 1.44
C HIS A 21 -12.20 -17.42 1.80
N LEU A 22 -11.71 -16.29 2.32
CA LEU A 22 -12.57 -15.14 2.65
C LEU A 22 -13.29 -14.55 1.43
N ILE A 23 -12.61 -14.45 0.28
CA ILE A 23 -13.23 -13.93 -0.95
C ILE A 23 -14.30 -14.91 -1.46
N CYS A 24 -14.02 -16.21 -1.49
CA CYS A 24 -14.96 -17.23 -1.95
C CYS A 24 -16.19 -17.34 -1.02
N ASP A 25 -16.02 -17.18 0.29
CA ASP A 25 -17.14 -17.15 1.24
C ASP A 25 -18.06 -15.93 1.02
N LEU A 26 -17.46 -14.77 0.70
CA LEU A 26 -18.20 -13.54 0.44
C LEU A 26 -18.85 -13.52 -0.95
N LEU A 27 -18.23 -14.16 -1.91
CA LEU A 27 -18.59 -14.17 -3.33
C LEU A 27 -18.45 -15.60 -3.90
N PRO A 28 -19.42 -16.47 -3.68
CA PRO A 28 -19.36 -17.87 -4.13
C PRO A 28 -19.22 -18.04 -5.65
N MET A 29 -19.58 -16.99 -6.43
CA MET A 29 -19.48 -17.01 -7.91
C MET A 29 -18.16 -16.44 -8.44
N ALA A 30 -17.26 -16.01 -7.55
CA ALA A 30 -15.98 -15.45 -7.95
C ALA A 30 -14.94 -16.57 -8.18
N GLU A 31 -14.14 -16.40 -9.21
CA GLU A 31 -12.92 -17.17 -9.44
C GLU A 31 -11.74 -16.43 -8.81
N VAL A 32 -10.95 -17.11 -7.99
CA VAL A 32 -9.76 -16.54 -7.36
C VAL A 32 -8.53 -17.31 -7.80
N VAL A 33 -7.68 -16.67 -8.57
CA VAL A 33 -6.39 -17.21 -9.05
C VAL A 33 -5.30 -16.82 -8.05
N ILE A 34 -4.40 -17.74 -7.74
CA ILE A 34 -3.22 -17.48 -6.92
C ILE A 34 -1.98 -17.50 -7.81
N CYS A 35 -1.19 -16.42 -7.77
CA CYS A 35 0.12 -16.31 -8.40
C CYS A 35 1.17 -16.07 -7.30
N ARG A 36 2.27 -16.80 -7.33
CA ARG A 36 3.33 -16.69 -6.33
C ARG A 36 4.35 -15.60 -6.66
N SER A 37 4.32 -15.12 -7.91
CA SER A 37 5.21 -14.08 -8.42
C SER A 37 4.52 -13.27 -9.50
N TYR A 38 5.17 -12.18 -9.91
CA TYR A 38 4.70 -11.36 -11.04
C TYR A 38 4.81 -12.09 -12.38
N GLU A 39 5.80 -12.96 -12.54
CA GLU A 39 5.98 -13.77 -13.74
C GLU A 39 4.79 -14.72 -13.95
N GLU A 40 4.29 -15.34 -12.88
CA GLU A 40 3.09 -16.18 -12.94
C GLU A 40 1.84 -15.35 -13.30
N LEU A 41 1.73 -14.12 -12.82
CA LEU A 41 0.68 -13.19 -13.25
C LEU A 41 0.81 -12.86 -14.74
N ALA A 42 2.01 -12.57 -15.22
CA ALA A 42 2.27 -12.24 -16.62
C ALA A 42 1.96 -13.38 -17.59
N MET A 43 2.00 -14.64 -17.12
CA MET A 43 1.59 -15.81 -17.89
C MET A 43 0.06 -15.95 -18.03
N GLN A 44 -0.73 -15.18 -17.27
CA GLN A 44 -2.18 -15.14 -17.35
C GLN A 44 -2.62 -14.19 -18.50
N GLU A 45 -2.18 -14.49 -19.71
CA GLU A 45 -2.51 -13.73 -20.91
C GLU A 45 -4.05 -13.59 -21.05
N ASP A 46 -4.53 -12.39 -21.36
CA ASP A 46 -5.95 -12.04 -21.57
C ASP A 46 -6.89 -12.20 -20.35
N ALA A 47 -6.37 -12.38 -19.13
CA ALA A 47 -7.23 -12.48 -17.96
C ALA A 47 -7.68 -11.09 -17.49
N ASP A 48 -8.97 -10.77 -17.70
CA ASP A 48 -9.57 -9.55 -17.14
C ASP A 48 -9.91 -9.75 -15.66
N PHE A 49 -8.95 -9.45 -14.79
CA PHE A 49 -9.15 -9.46 -13.35
C PHE A 49 -9.84 -8.18 -12.88
N LEU A 50 -10.83 -8.32 -11.99
CA LEU A 50 -11.51 -7.20 -11.35
C LEU A 50 -10.57 -6.50 -10.36
N HIS A 51 -9.84 -7.29 -9.55
CA HIS A 51 -8.84 -6.77 -8.60
C HIS A 51 -7.60 -7.66 -8.54
N TYR A 52 -6.46 -7.00 -8.32
CA TYR A 52 -5.14 -7.56 -8.03
C TYR A 52 -4.85 -7.36 -6.54
N PHE A 53 -4.92 -8.42 -5.74
CA PHE A 53 -4.45 -8.41 -4.36
C PHE A 53 -2.97 -8.76 -4.35
N VAL A 54 -2.10 -7.79 -4.16
CA VAL A 54 -0.65 -7.95 -4.34
C VAL A 54 0.09 -7.67 -3.05
N SER A 55 1.07 -8.53 -2.71
CA SER A 55 1.96 -8.23 -1.58
C SER A 55 2.73 -6.94 -1.80
N SER A 56 3.00 -6.19 -0.73
CA SER A 56 3.76 -4.93 -0.81
C SER A 56 5.11 -5.13 -1.49
N ARG A 57 5.80 -6.24 -1.24
CA ARG A 57 7.06 -6.58 -1.89
C ARG A 57 6.92 -6.63 -3.41
N ILE A 58 6.02 -7.45 -3.94
CA ILE A 58 5.83 -7.62 -5.40
C ILE A 58 5.32 -6.32 -6.03
N TYR A 59 4.45 -5.59 -5.32
CA TYR A 59 4.00 -4.27 -5.75
C TYR A 59 5.16 -3.30 -5.98
N PHE A 60 6.16 -3.27 -5.08
CA PHE A 60 7.31 -2.37 -5.22
C PHE A 60 8.30 -2.81 -6.29
N GLU A 61 8.50 -4.13 -6.45
CA GLU A 61 9.33 -4.69 -7.51
C GLU A 61 8.74 -4.37 -8.90
N HIS A 62 7.41 -4.30 -9.05
CA HIS A 62 6.69 -4.10 -10.31
C HIS A 62 5.74 -2.88 -10.28
N THR A 63 6.14 -1.81 -9.62
CA THR A 63 5.32 -0.60 -9.37
C THR A 63 4.68 -0.03 -10.63
N LYS A 64 5.39 -0.04 -11.77
CA LYS A 64 4.88 0.49 -13.04
C LYS A 64 3.57 -0.18 -13.43
N PHE A 65 3.53 -1.51 -13.48
CA PHE A 65 2.33 -2.26 -13.85
C PHE A 65 1.14 -1.93 -12.95
N PHE A 66 1.34 -1.96 -11.63
CA PHE A 66 0.24 -1.73 -10.68
C PHE A 66 -0.22 -0.27 -10.62
N ARG A 67 0.66 0.68 -10.91
CA ARG A 67 0.29 2.10 -11.06
C ARG A 67 -0.48 2.39 -12.35
N ASP A 68 -0.29 1.61 -13.38
CA ASP A 68 -1.12 1.68 -14.60
C ASP A 68 -2.54 1.13 -14.35
N HIS A 69 -2.73 0.36 -13.26
CA HIS A 69 -4.00 -0.22 -12.85
C HIS A 69 -4.42 0.17 -11.41
N PRO A 70 -4.44 1.47 -11.04
CA PRO A 70 -4.55 1.91 -9.64
C PRO A 70 -5.89 1.54 -8.99
N LYS A 71 -6.97 1.47 -9.77
CA LYS A 71 -8.31 1.11 -9.29
C LYS A 71 -8.49 -0.39 -9.06
N LYS A 72 -7.73 -1.20 -9.78
CA LYS A 72 -7.76 -2.67 -9.67
C LYS A 72 -6.75 -3.17 -8.62
N SER A 73 -5.70 -2.42 -8.33
CA SER A 73 -4.61 -2.84 -7.43
C SER A 73 -4.98 -2.58 -5.97
N ILE A 74 -4.83 -3.60 -5.14
CA ILE A 74 -5.02 -3.59 -3.69
C ILE A 74 -3.76 -4.17 -3.07
N VAL A 75 -2.99 -3.34 -2.36
CA VAL A 75 -1.72 -3.79 -1.78
C VAL A 75 -1.95 -4.37 -0.40
N LEU A 76 -1.50 -5.60 -0.20
CA LEU A 76 -1.53 -6.28 1.09
C LEU A 76 -0.41 -5.71 1.98
N VAL A 77 -0.80 -5.18 3.14
CA VAL A 77 0.12 -4.54 4.09
C VAL A 77 0.00 -5.15 5.48
N ASN A 78 1.10 -5.12 6.23
CA ASN A 78 1.14 -5.53 7.63
C ASN A 78 1.04 -4.28 8.51
N GLY A 79 -0.16 -4.01 9.06
CA GLY A 79 -0.43 -2.82 9.86
C GLY A 79 -1.10 -1.70 9.07
N ASP A 80 -1.07 -0.48 9.61
CA ASP A 80 -1.82 0.68 9.09
C ASP A 80 -1.04 1.49 8.04
N MET A 81 -0.17 0.82 7.27
CA MET A 81 0.58 1.47 6.19
C MET A 81 -0.38 1.90 5.07
N MET A 82 -0.32 3.17 4.72
CA MET A 82 -1.05 3.74 3.58
C MET A 82 -0.07 4.02 2.43
N ILE A 83 -0.39 3.54 1.23
CA ILE A 83 0.38 3.80 0.02
C ILE A 83 -0.40 4.80 -0.83
N SER A 84 0.23 5.92 -1.18
CA SER A 84 -0.43 6.97 -1.96
C SER A 84 -0.81 6.47 -3.36
N GLY A 85 -2.06 6.75 -3.75
CA GLY A 85 -2.55 6.44 -5.11
C GLY A 85 -2.99 5.00 -5.35
N VAL A 86 -3.00 4.13 -4.32
CA VAL A 86 -3.48 2.75 -4.43
C VAL A 86 -4.27 2.35 -3.18
N ASN A 87 -5.20 1.40 -3.32
CA ASN A 87 -5.89 0.83 -2.17
C ASN A 87 -4.96 -0.11 -1.40
N THR A 88 -5.04 -0.07 -0.07
CA THR A 88 -4.30 -0.99 0.81
C THR A 88 -5.29 -1.85 1.60
N LEU A 89 -4.90 -3.08 1.90
CA LEU A 89 -5.64 -4.00 2.76
C LEU A 89 -4.70 -4.49 3.87
N ASN A 90 -5.00 -4.15 5.13
CA ASN A 90 -4.22 -4.61 6.27
C ASN A 90 -4.56 -6.07 6.58
N VAL A 91 -3.60 -6.99 6.36
CA VAL A 91 -3.79 -8.42 6.60
C VAL A 91 -3.61 -8.84 8.07
N CYS A 92 -3.17 -7.92 8.94
CA CYS A 92 -2.95 -8.17 10.37
C CYS A 92 -4.11 -7.72 11.26
N GLN A 93 -5.31 -7.59 10.70
CA GLN A 93 -6.51 -7.21 11.45
C GLN A 93 -7.43 -8.43 11.69
N SER A 94 -8.51 -8.22 12.45
CA SER A 94 -9.49 -9.29 12.72
C SER A 94 -10.22 -9.71 11.43
N GLN A 95 -10.70 -10.95 11.39
CA GLN A 95 -11.50 -11.46 10.27
C GLN A 95 -12.69 -10.55 9.95
N GLN A 96 -13.39 -10.06 10.97
CA GLN A 96 -14.55 -9.17 10.78
C GLN A 96 -14.16 -7.84 10.10
N ALA A 97 -13.00 -7.29 10.47
CA ALA A 97 -12.49 -6.06 9.86
C ALA A 97 -12.06 -6.32 8.40
N LEU A 98 -11.36 -7.43 8.11
CA LEU A 98 -11.02 -7.85 6.75
C LEU A 98 -12.25 -7.99 5.86
N VAL A 99 -13.26 -8.71 6.31
CA VAL A 99 -14.52 -8.89 5.58
C VAL A 99 -15.17 -7.54 5.26
N LYS A 100 -15.27 -6.65 6.26
CA LYS A 100 -15.85 -5.32 6.08
C LYS A 100 -15.08 -4.49 5.05
N GLU A 101 -13.76 -4.58 5.07
CA GLU A 101 -12.89 -3.82 4.17
C GLU A 101 -12.98 -4.36 2.74
N ILE A 102 -12.91 -5.69 2.53
CA ILE A 102 -13.10 -6.34 1.24
C ILE A 102 -14.46 -5.96 0.64
N MET A 103 -15.55 -6.01 1.41
CA MET A 103 -16.88 -5.59 0.95
C MET A 103 -16.93 -4.10 0.58
N SER A 104 -16.18 -3.25 1.28
CA SER A 104 -16.11 -1.81 0.95
C SER A 104 -15.40 -1.53 -0.36
N LEU A 105 -14.35 -2.29 -0.68
CA LEU A 105 -13.61 -2.19 -1.93
C LEU A 105 -14.48 -2.55 -3.14
N GLN A 106 -15.35 -3.55 -3.01
CA GLN A 106 -16.30 -3.93 -4.06
C GLN A 106 -17.34 -2.84 -4.37
N ARG A 107 -17.86 -2.18 -3.33
CA ARG A 107 -18.82 -1.08 -3.52
C ARG A 107 -18.20 0.11 -4.26
N LYS A 108 -16.91 0.37 -4.07
CA LYS A 108 -16.16 1.42 -4.78
C LYS A 108 -15.92 1.06 -6.25
N GLY A 109 -15.89 -0.22 -6.61
CA GLY A 109 -15.72 -0.71 -7.99
C GLY A 109 -16.96 -0.52 -8.89
N HIS A 110 -18.17 -0.40 -8.32
CA HIS A 110 -19.44 -0.48 -9.07
C HIS A 110 -20.22 0.83 -9.18
N GLY A 111 -19.67 2.00 -8.87
CA GLY A 111 -20.47 3.17 -9.20
C GLY A 111 -20.35 4.44 -8.36
N HIS A 112 -19.44 4.54 -7.43
CA HIS A 112 -19.22 5.80 -6.69
C HIS A 112 -17.74 6.21 -6.62
N ALA A 113 -17.01 6.03 -7.74
CA ALA A 113 -15.64 6.51 -7.92
C ALA A 113 -15.53 8.04 -8.03
N ILE A 114 -16.64 8.79 -7.92
CA ILE A 114 -16.63 10.24 -8.21
C ILE A 114 -16.21 11.07 -6.99
N THR A 115 -16.38 10.58 -5.76
CA THR A 115 -16.11 11.39 -4.56
C THR A 115 -14.74 11.15 -3.94
N MET A 116 -14.13 9.98 -4.13
CA MET A 116 -12.80 9.68 -3.57
C MET A 116 -11.64 9.83 -4.58
N ALA A 117 -11.90 9.70 -5.90
CA ALA A 117 -10.89 9.97 -6.93
C ALA A 117 -10.52 11.47 -7.03
N ARG A 118 -11.41 12.37 -6.62
CA ARG A 118 -11.10 13.81 -6.47
C ARG A 118 -10.17 14.09 -5.29
N ASN A 119 -10.11 13.16 -4.31
CA ASN A 119 -9.21 13.26 -3.16
C ASN A 119 -7.91 12.46 -3.36
N ALA A 120 -7.80 11.57 -4.37
CA ALA A 120 -6.56 10.84 -4.66
C ALA A 120 -5.50 11.73 -5.34
N GLU A 121 -5.90 12.82 -6.02
CA GLU A 121 -4.96 13.81 -6.54
C GLU A 121 -4.43 14.77 -5.46
N LYS A 122 -4.99 14.73 -4.24
CA LYS A 122 -4.53 15.48 -3.06
C LYS A 122 -4.94 14.78 -1.77
N ALA A 123 -4.61 13.50 -1.60
CA ALA A 123 -4.48 13.00 -0.24
C ALA A 123 -3.36 13.84 0.40
N PRO A 124 -3.62 14.62 1.47
CA PRO A 124 -2.55 15.36 2.12
C PRO A 124 -1.52 14.33 2.52
N LEU A 125 -0.27 14.53 2.10
CA LEU A 125 0.85 13.74 2.60
C LEU A 125 0.71 13.71 4.11
N LEU A 126 0.72 12.52 4.72
CA LEU A 126 0.63 12.34 6.17
C LEU A 126 1.66 13.20 6.91
N LEU A 127 2.77 13.48 6.23
CA LEU A 127 3.87 14.31 6.71
C LEU A 127 3.72 15.75 6.21
N SER A 128 4.01 16.72 7.07
CA SER A 128 4.18 18.12 6.69
C SER A 128 5.40 18.30 5.78
N ALA A 129 5.48 19.41 5.04
CA ALA A 129 6.64 19.71 4.18
C ALA A 129 7.98 19.58 4.93
N ARG A 130 8.02 20.06 6.18
CA ARG A 130 9.22 20.00 7.02
C ARG A 130 9.57 18.58 7.46
N GLU A 131 8.57 17.77 7.75
CA GLU A 131 8.76 16.35 8.07
C GLU A 131 9.23 15.55 6.85
N ILE A 132 8.78 15.91 5.66
CA ILE A 132 9.26 15.31 4.40
C ILE A 132 10.74 15.61 4.19
N GLU A 133 11.17 16.87 4.35
CA GLU A 133 12.59 17.25 4.24
C GLU A 133 13.46 16.44 5.21
N VAL A 134 13.03 16.33 6.47
CA VAL A 134 13.72 15.53 7.48
C VAL A 134 13.73 14.05 7.11
N ALA A 135 12.61 13.49 6.66
CA ALA A 135 12.51 12.08 6.26
C ALA A 135 13.44 11.75 5.09
N VAL A 136 13.49 12.60 4.05
CA VAL A 136 14.39 12.43 2.89
C VAL A 136 15.85 12.43 3.33
N LEU A 137 16.26 13.35 4.20
CA LEU A 137 17.64 13.41 4.69
C LEU A 137 18.00 12.20 5.58
N LEU A 138 17.04 11.71 6.37
CA LEU A 138 17.20 10.46 7.14
C LEU A 138 17.42 9.25 6.20
N CYS A 139 16.63 9.17 5.12
CA CYS A 139 16.77 8.12 4.12
C CYS A 139 18.11 8.16 3.36
N LYS A 140 18.70 9.34 3.23
CA LYS A 140 20.07 9.52 2.70
C LYS A 140 21.18 9.15 3.72
N GLY A 141 20.82 8.71 4.91
CA GLY A 141 21.75 8.26 5.94
C GLY A 141 22.33 9.35 6.84
N LEU A 142 21.82 10.59 6.74
CA LEU A 142 22.33 11.70 7.56
C LEU A 142 21.93 11.50 9.03
N LYS A 143 22.87 11.84 9.92
CA LYS A 143 22.63 11.87 11.37
C LYS A 143 21.85 13.14 11.75
N SER A 144 21.17 13.11 12.90
CA SER A 144 20.34 14.25 13.36
C SER A 144 21.10 15.58 13.43
N LYS A 145 22.39 15.57 13.71
CA LYS A 145 23.23 16.75 13.77
C LYS A 145 23.48 17.33 12.36
N GLU A 146 23.78 16.49 11.39
CA GLU A 146 23.98 16.86 9.98
C GLU A 146 22.68 17.38 9.34
N ILE A 147 21.53 16.77 9.71
CA ILE A 147 20.21 17.26 9.29
C ILE A 147 19.93 18.64 9.90
N ALA A 148 20.24 18.82 11.18
CA ALA A 148 20.08 20.11 11.85
C ALA A 148 20.86 21.22 11.17
N ASP A 149 22.12 20.95 10.85
CA ASP A 149 23.01 21.88 10.14
C ASP A 149 22.48 22.17 8.71
N SER A 150 22.09 21.13 7.98
CA SER A 150 21.55 21.24 6.61
C SER A 150 20.26 22.05 6.54
N LEU A 151 19.40 21.90 7.54
CA LEU A 151 18.08 22.55 7.58
C LEU A 151 18.06 23.84 8.42
N CYS A 152 19.21 24.27 8.96
CA CYS A 152 19.35 25.46 9.82
C CYS A 152 18.38 25.44 11.04
N ILE A 153 18.26 24.29 11.73
CA ILE A 153 17.44 24.08 12.93
C ILE A 153 18.25 23.40 14.04
N SER A 154 17.69 23.37 15.26
CA SER A 154 18.35 22.66 16.34
C SER A 154 18.25 21.13 16.21
N SER A 155 19.24 20.39 16.72
CA SER A 155 19.18 18.93 16.77
C SER A 155 17.98 18.42 17.57
N THR A 156 17.52 19.16 18.58
CA THR A 156 16.30 18.85 19.35
C THR A 156 15.05 18.97 18.47
N THR A 157 15.00 19.96 17.58
CA THR A 157 13.91 20.12 16.61
C THR A 157 13.88 18.96 15.62
N VAL A 158 15.04 18.50 15.13
CA VAL A 158 15.14 17.31 14.29
C VAL A 158 14.64 16.08 15.02
N MET A 159 14.99 15.88 16.30
CA MET A 159 14.49 14.75 17.10
C MET A 159 12.97 14.80 17.26
N THR A 160 12.39 15.97 17.44
CA THR A 160 10.93 16.16 17.50
C THR A 160 10.28 15.75 16.15
N HIS A 161 10.83 16.23 15.03
CA HIS A 161 10.32 15.83 13.70
C HIS A 161 10.43 14.32 13.48
N ARG A 162 11.56 13.69 13.86
CA ARG A 162 11.73 12.23 13.77
C ARG A 162 10.64 11.49 14.56
N LYS A 163 10.37 11.92 15.80
CA LYS A 163 9.32 11.34 16.63
C LYS A 163 7.96 11.48 15.94
N ASN A 164 7.62 12.67 15.48
CA ASN A 164 6.35 12.92 14.80
C ASN A 164 6.21 12.11 13.50
N ILE A 165 7.30 11.97 12.72
CA ILE A 165 7.33 11.12 11.52
C ILE A 165 7.02 9.68 11.87
N MET A 166 7.72 9.12 12.89
CA MET A 166 7.51 7.73 13.34
C MET A 166 6.06 7.52 13.81
N GLU A 167 5.52 8.46 14.60
CA GLU A 167 4.13 8.39 15.10
C GLU A 167 3.11 8.49 13.97
N LYS A 168 3.25 9.46 13.06
CA LYS A 168 2.32 9.68 11.95
C LYS A 168 2.31 8.53 10.93
N LEU A 169 3.46 7.92 10.69
CA LEU A 169 3.62 6.78 9.78
C LEU A 169 3.39 5.44 10.48
N HIS A 170 3.14 5.42 11.79
CA HIS A 170 3.14 4.21 12.61
C HIS A 170 4.39 3.34 12.39
N ALA A 171 5.51 4.00 12.05
CA ALA A 171 6.77 3.36 11.72
C ALA A 171 7.45 2.82 12.99
N ARG A 172 7.96 1.59 12.93
CA ARG A 172 8.70 0.94 14.03
C ARG A 172 10.21 1.07 13.85
N SER A 173 10.64 1.40 12.64
CA SER A 173 12.04 1.48 12.25
C SER A 173 12.28 2.57 11.20
N LEU A 174 13.55 2.95 11.01
CA LEU A 174 13.94 3.85 9.91
C LEU A 174 13.67 3.20 8.54
N ALA A 175 13.69 1.87 8.45
CA ALA A 175 13.38 1.16 7.23
C ALA A 175 11.92 1.40 6.78
N ASP A 176 10.98 1.51 7.73
CA ASP A 176 9.57 1.82 7.42
C ASP A 176 9.43 3.24 6.86
N VAL A 177 10.22 4.19 7.40
CA VAL A 177 10.26 5.57 6.89
C VAL A 177 10.87 5.61 5.49
N LEU A 178 11.96 4.87 5.26
CA LEU A 178 12.58 4.75 3.94
C LEU A 178 11.59 4.17 2.93
N LEU A 179 10.90 3.11 3.30
CA LEU A 179 9.89 2.48 2.46
C LEU A 179 8.79 3.49 2.09
N TYR A 180 8.29 4.25 3.07
CA TYR A 180 7.31 5.31 2.81
C TYR A 180 7.84 6.36 1.81
N CYS A 181 9.09 6.82 1.97
CA CYS A 181 9.70 7.82 1.09
C CYS A 181 9.88 7.29 -0.34
N VAL A 182 10.36 6.05 -0.50
CA VAL A 182 10.51 5.40 -1.81
C VAL A 182 9.16 5.26 -2.52
N VAL A 183 8.14 4.80 -1.80
CA VAL A 183 6.78 4.58 -2.32
C VAL A 183 6.15 5.88 -2.82
N ASN A 184 6.41 6.97 -2.10
CA ASN A 184 5.85 8.29 -2.46
C ASN A 184 6.76 9.07 -3.42
N GLY A 185 7.84 8.45 -3.92
CA GLY A 185 8.75 9.07 -4.89
C GLY A 185 9.53 10.25 -4.33
N MET A 186 9.85 10.23 -3.03
CA MET A 186 10.58 11.29 -2.33
C MET A 186 12.09 11.06 -2.35
N VAL A 187 12.52 9.83 -2.60
CA VAL A 187 13.92 9.38 -2.70
C VAL A 187 14.07 8.36 -3.81
#